data_0865025e00c2c794e8f1f14e2be27e11
#
_entry.id   0865025e00c2c794e8f1f14e2be27e11
#
_cell.length_a   1.000
_cell.length_b   1.000
_cell.length_c   1.000
_cell.angle_alpha   90.00
_cell.angle_beta   90.00
_cell.angle_gamma   90.00
#
_symmetry.space_group_name_H-M   'P 1'
#
loop_
_entity.id
_entity.type
_entity.pdbx_description
1 polymer ?
#
loop_
_entity_poly.entity_id
_entity_poly.type
_entity_poly.pdbx_seq_one_letter_code
_entity_poly.pdbx_strand_id
1 'polypeptide(L)'
;MAARETFIGTGQAPDAVLEALEGLRGGDVRWRNGRAFSLAYSAGPEVLALSEEAYRRFSGENALNMAAFPSLREMHNDVVATALGWVHGDSDTAGFMTSGGTESLVLTVRAAVRRAQREGRTLTRPNMVLPTTAHAALEKGADYFGVESRRIDVRPDWRADTAAMLEAIDDQTVLLVGSAPSYPQGVVDDIPPLAAEAAARRINCHVDACMGGVTLPYMERGGESVAPWDFRVDGVTSISVDLHKYGYAAKGSGLLLHRNKFLRADQTFVTDNWLGGTYGSSGILGTKSGGPIASSWAVMRHLGDEGYQRLTDSARSSALAIARHLEGHQVLRLRALPDSTLLCIGLRDDLRHDDIAPDVYAVADGLAARGWYVDRQAPPRSIHLTVNAVHAEVLHEFLRDLDEVSATVAGPGSEGGYAVIE
;
A
#
# COMPACT_ATOMS: atom_id res chain seq x y z
N MET A 1 34.72 0.27 -5.34
CA MET A 1 33.79 -0.68 -6.02
C MET A 1 34.63 -1.73 -6.71
N ALA A 2 34.45 -3.03 -6.38
CA ALA A 2 35.02 -4.10 -7.19
C ALA A 2 34.38 -4.03 -8.58
N ALA A 3 35.17 -4.25 -9.65
CA ALA A 3 34.65 -4.28 -11.00
C ALA A 3 33.59 -5.39 -11.08
N ARG A 4 32.36 -5.03 -11.45
CA ARG A 4 31.29 -6.02 -11.67
C ARG A 4 31.68 -6.88 -12.87
N GLU A 5 31.58 -8.19 -12.71
CA GLU A 5 31.77 -9.14 -13.78
C GLU A 5 30.72 -8.90 -14.87
N THR A 6 31.13 -8.81 -16.13
CA THR A 6 30.18 -8.62 -17.24
C THR A 6 29.65 -9.98 -17.69
N PHE A 7 28.36 -10.07 -18.00
CA PHE A 7 27.74 -11.30 -18.54
C PHE A 7 28.09 -11.60 -20.02
N ILE A 8 29.20 -11.02 -20.51
CA ILE A 8 29.67 -11.23 -21.87
C ILE A 8 30.68 -12.37 -21.84
N GLY A 9 30.35 -13.50 -22.46
CA GLY A 9 31.22 -14.66 -22.49
C GLY A 9 30.46 -15.96 -22.88
N THR A 10 31.00 -17.09 -22.49
CA THR A 10 30.35 -18.38 -22.70
C THR A 10 29.14 -18.53 -21.77
N GLY A 11 27.99 -18.94 -22.32
CA GLY A 11 26.77 -19.22 -21.54
C GLY A 11 27.03 -20.34 -20.52
N GLN A 12 26.22 -20.30 -19.43
CA GLN A 12 26.26 -21.32 -18.37
C GLN A 12 25.09 -22.27 -18.44
N ALA A 13 25.21 -23.44 -17.84
CA ALA A 13 24.12 -24.40 -17.73
C ALA A 13 22.97 -23.82 -16.85
N PRO A 14 21.69 -24.11 -17.18
CA PRO A 14 20.55 -23.55 -16.42
C PRO A 14 20.63 -23.79 -14.91
N ASP A 15 21.01 -25.00 -14.48
CA ASP A 15 21.11 -25.34 -13.04
C ASP A 15 22.16 -24.51 -12.32
N ALA A 16 23.31 -24.28 -12.97
CA ALA A 16 24.35 -23.41 -12.38
C ALA A 16 23.89 -21.95 -12.25
N VAL A 17 23.11 -21.45 -13.21
CA VAL A 17 22.49 -20.12 -13.15
C VAL A 17 21.49 -20.03 -12.00
N LEU A 18 20.63 -21.05 -11.83
CA LEU A 18 19.64 -21.09 -10.73
C LEU A 18 20.33 -21.18 -9.36
N GLU A 19 21.39 -21.98 -9.24
CA GLU A 19 22.18 -22.05 -8.00
C GLU A 19 22.84 -20.70 -7.67
N ALA A 20 23.38 -20.02 -8.66
CA ALA A 20 23.93 -18.67 -8.49
C ALA A 20 22.87 -17.66 -8.04
N LEU A 21 21.64 -17.71 -8.60
CA LEU A 21 20.51 -16.87 -8.18
C LEU A 21 20.13 -17.09 -6.71
N GLU A 22 20.08 -18.35 -6.26
CA GLU A 22 19.82 -18.64 -4.84
C GLU A 22 20.95 -18.10 -3.93
N GLY A 23 22.20 -18.18 -4.37
CA GLY A 23 23.36 -17.64 -3.67
C GLY A 23 23.28 -16.12 -3.45
N LEU A 24 22.66 -15.36 -4.37
CA LEU A 24 22.47 -13.91 -4.25
C LEU A 24 21.54 -13.51 -3.11
N ARG A 25 20.67 -14.40 -2.65
CA ARG A 25 19.73 -14.13 -1.53
C ARG A 25 20.38 -14.15 -0.16
N GLY A 26 21.65 -14.46 -0.04
CA GLY A 26 22.32 -14.64 1.26
C GLY A 26 22.25 -13.44 2.19
N GLY A 27 22.12 -12.23 1.64
CA GLY A 27 21.96 -10.98 2.37
C GLY A 27 20.53 -10.48 2.55
N ASP A 28 19.54 -11.17 1.97
CA ASP A 28 18.16 -10.72 2.02
C ASP A 28 17.52 -10.91 3.41
N VAL A 29 16.59 -10.02 3.73
CA VAL A 29 15.77 -10.15 4.95
C VAL A 29 14.95 -11.44 4.91
N ARG A 30 14.93 -12.20 6.01
CA ARG A 30 14.20 -13.47 6.15
C ARG A 30 12.70 -13.28 6.35
N TRP A 31 12.07 -12.59 5.40
CA TRP A 31 10.66 -12.20 5.46
C TRP A 31 9.69 -13.40 5.50
N ARG A 32 10.03 -14.53 4.86
CA ARG A 32 9.20 -15.75 4.88
C ARG A 32 8.98 -16.32 6.28
N ASN A 33 9.90 -16.03 7.19
CA ASN A 33 9.88 -16.49 8.58
C ASN A 33 9.40 -15.39 9.55
N GLY A 34 8.68 -14.38 9.06
CA GLY A 34 8.13 -13.31 9.89
C GLY A 34 9.16 -12.29 10.42
N ARG A 35 10.39 -12.26 9.86
CA ARG A 35 11.44 -11.33 10.32
C ARG A 35 11.37 -9.94 9.69
N ALA A 36 10.37 -9.67 8.84
CA ALA A 36 10.18 -8.38 8.20
C ALA A 36 8.79 -7.82 8.52
N PHE A 37 8.75 -6.72 9.25
CA PHE A 37 7.54 -5.96 9.55
C PHE A 37 7.24 -4.88 8.51
N SER A 38 7.80 -4.99 7.32
CA SER A 38 7.55 -4.12 6.18
C SER A 38 7.95 -4.80 4.87
N LEU A 39 7.56 -4.21 3.72
CA LEU A 39 7.94 -4.58 2.35
C LEU A 39 7.47 -5.95 1.88
N ALA A 40 7.29 -6.94 2.75
CA ALA A 40 6.91 -8.30 2.41
C ALA A 40 5.73 -8.80 3.25
N TYR A 41 4.90 -9.64 2.64
CA TYR A 41 3.66 -10.17 3.24
C TYR A 41 3.66 -11.69 3.04
N SER A 42 3.35 -12.44 4.08
CA SER A 42 3.29 -13.89 4.03
C SER A 42 2.03 -14.42 4.73
N ALA A 43 1.32 -15.29 4.04
CA ALA A 43 0.19 -16.05 4.56
C ALA A 43 0.59 -17.51 4.86
N GLY A 44 1.89 -17.79 4.89
CA GLY A 44 2.44 -19.13 5.07
C GLY A 44 2.95 -19.76 3.77
N PRO A 45 3.66 -20.88 3.88
CA PRO A 45 4.37 -21.49 2.75
C PRO A 45 3.45 -22.03 1.65
N GLU A 46 2.26 -22.53 1.99
CA GLU A 46 1.30 -23.07 1.03
C GLU A 46 0.78 -21.98 0.08
N VAL A 47 0.34 -20.84 0.64
CA VAL A 47 -0.16 -19.71 -0.16
C VAL A 47 0.95 -19.13 -1.03
N LEU A 48 2.17 -19.03 -0.47
CA LEU A 48 3.33 -18.55 -1.22
C LEU A 48 3.65 -19.46 -2.41
N ALA A 49 3.70 -20.78 -2.21
CA ALA A 49 3.98 -21.74 -3.26
C ALA A 49 2.92 -21.71 -4.38
N LEU A 50 1.62 -21.58 -4.02
CA LEU A 50 0.54 -21.41 -4.99
C LEU A 50 0.68 -20.12 -5.79
N SER A 51 0.99 -19.02 -5.11
CA SER A 51 1.21 -17.70 -5.72
C SER A 51 2.38 -17.74 -6.74
N GLU A 52 3.50 -18.32 -6.36
CA GLU A 52 4.69 -18.47 -7.19
C GLU A 52 4.43 -19.37 -8.41
N GLU A 53 3.73 -20.49 -8.22
CA GLU A 53 3.40 -21.41 -9.32
C GLU A 53 2.38 -20.80 -10.30
N ALA A 54 1.34 -20.11 -9.81
CA ALA A 54 0.39 -19.42 -10.67
C ALA A 54 1.08 -18.32 -11.48
N TYR A 55 1.97 -17.54 -10.84
CA TYR A 55 2.78 -16.54 -11.53
C TYR A 55 3.63 -17.15 -12.63
N ARG A 56 4.38 -18.22 -12.33
CA ARG A 56 5.26 -18.91 -13.28
C ARG A 56 4.49 -19.39 -14.50
N ARG A 57 3.29 -19.95 -14.34
CA ARG A 57 2.45 -20.47 -15.44
C ARG A 57 2.00 -19.41 -16.43
N PHE A 58 1.82 -18.17 -15.98
CA PHE A 58 1.32 -17.06 -16.80
C PHE A 58 2.34 -15.94 -16.99
N SER A 59 3.62 -16.20 -16.72
CA SER A 59 4.68 -15.19 -16.83
C SER A 59 4.93 -14.72 -18.28
N GLY A 60 4.65 -15.57 -19.25
CA GLY A 60 4.86 -15.31 -20.69
C GLY A 60 3.69 -14.63 -21.40
N GLU A 61 2.47 -14.69 -20.84
CA GLU A 61 1.29 -14.08 -21.43
C GLU A 61 1.31 -12.56 -21.22
N ASN A 62 0.97 -11.82 -22.30
CA ASN A 62 1.07 -10.37 -22.30
C ASN A 62 -0.28 -9.72 -21.96
N ALA A 63 -0.40 -9.17 -20.77
CA ALA A 63 -1.58 -8.48 -20.29
C ALA A 63 -1.80 -7.09 -20.91
N LEU A 64 -0.98 -6.64 -21.86
CA LEU A 64 -1.26 -5.45 -22.67
C LEU A 64 -2.50 -5.66 -23.54
N ASN A 65 -2.64 -6.85 -24.13
CA ASN A 65 -3.77 -7.16 -25.02
C ASN A 65 -4.50 -8.43 -24.55
N MET A 66 -5.45 -8.25 -23.64
CA MET A 66 -6.26 -9.36 -23.11
C MET A 66 -7.27 -9.93 -24.13
N ALA A 67 -7.41 -9.35 -25.34
CA ALA A 67 -8.18 -9.98 -26.40
C ALA A 67 -7.42 -11.16 -27.01
N ALA A 68 -6.09 -11.09 -27.06
CA ALA A 68 -5.24 -12.20 -27.47
C ALA A 68 -5.10 -13.27 -26.38
N PHE A 69 -5.32 -12.91 -25.12
CA PHE A 69 -5.23 -13.78 -23.94
C PHE A 69 -6.55 -13.77 -23.13
N PRO A 70 -7.62 -14.44 -23.61
CA PRO A 70 -8.93 -14.40 -22.93
C PRO A 70 -8.91 -14.89 -21.50
N SER A 71 -8.03 -15.84 -21.15
CA SER A 71 -7.82 -16.33 -19.78
C SER A 71 -7.40 -15.22 -18.82
N LEU A 72 -6.51 -14.32 -19.26
CA LEU A 72 -6.11 -13.16 -18.46
C LEU A 72 -7.26 -12.18 -18.24
N ARG A 73 -8.11 -12.00 -19.26
CA ARG A 73 -9.30 -11.15 -19.14
C ARG A 73 -10.30 -11.72 -18.14
N GLU A 74 -10.53 -13.02 -18.17
CA GLU A 74 -11.42 -13.71 -17.23
C GLU A 74 -10.90 -13.58 -15.80
N MET A 75 -9.64 -13.96 -15.55
CA MET A 75 -9.01 -13.82 -14.24
C MET A 75 -9.01 -12.37 -13.74
N HIS A 76 -8.69 -11.40 -14.59
CA HIS A 76 -8.73 -9.98 -14.26
C HIS A 76 -10.13 -9.55 -13.81
N ASN A 77 -11.17 -9.95 -14.54
CA ASN A 77 -12.54 -9.59 -14.20
C ASN A 77 -13.00 -10.23 -12.89
N ASP A 78 -12.65 -11.49 -12.65
CA ASP A 78 -12.96 -12.18 -11.39
C ASP A 78 -12.28 -11.50 -10.18
N VAL A 79 -11.01 -11.14 -10.33
CA VAL A 79 -10.24 -10.43 -9.29
C VAL A 79 -10.85 -9.07 -8.99
N VAL A 80 -11.18 -8.29 -10.03
CA VAL A 80 -11.83 -6.98 -9.87
C VAL A 80 -13.20 -7.15 -9.21
N ALA A 81 -14.02 -8.09 -9.66
CA ALA A 81 -15.36 -8.32 -9.10
C ALA A 81 -15.30 -8.71 -7.60
N THR A 82 -14.36 -9.58 -7.23
CA THR A 82 -14.14 -9.96 -5.83
C THR A 82 -13.75 -8.75 -4.98
N ALA A 83 -12.79 -7.95 -5.46
CA ALA A 83 -12.34 -6.76 -4.73
C ALA A 83 -13.44 -5.68 -4.62
N LEU A 84 -14.29 -5.55 -5.65
CA LEU A 84 -15.46 -4.66 -5.58
C LEU A 84 -16.43 -5.10 -4.48
N GLY A 85 -16.58 -6.41 -4.25
CA GLY A 85 -17.35 -6.94 -3.12
C GLY A 85 -16.78 -6.52 -1.75
N TRP A 86 -15.45 -6.45 -1.61
CA TRP A 86 -14.82 -5.98 -0.37
C TRP A 86 -15.11 -4.51 -0.07
N VAL A 87 -15.14 -3.67 -1.10
CA VAL A 87 -15.33 -2.22 -0.96
C VAL A 87 -16.78 -1.77 -1.22
N HIS A 88 -17.74 -2.69 -1.16
CA HIS A 88 -19.18 -2.45 -1.35
C HIS A 88 -19.50 -1.73 -2.67
N GLY A 89 -18.82 -2.15 -3.75
CA GLY A 89 -19.14 -1.71 -5.10
C GLY A 89 -20.48 -2.27 -5.58
N ASP A 90 -21.13 -1.54 -6.48
CA ASP A 90 -22.38 -1.93 -7.14
C ASP A 90 -22.16 -2.31 -8.62
N SER A 91 -23.25 -2.50 -9.38
CA SER A 91 -23.20 -2.87 -10.79
C SER A 91 -22.56 -1.81 -11.71
N ASP A 92 -22.48 -0.55 -11.28
CA ASP A 92 -21.89 0.54 -12.04
C ASP A 92 -20.39 0.70 -11.79
N THR A 93 -19.93 0.15 -10.67
CA THR A 93 -18.51 0.21 -10.29
C THR A 93 -17.62 -0.51 -11.30
N ALA A 94 -16.41 -0.01 -11.49
CA ALA A 94 -15.46 -0.55 -12.45
C ALA A 94 -14.04 -0.51 -11.89
N GLY A 95 -13.22 -1.47 -12.26
CA GLY A 95 -11.84 -1.55 -11.76
C GLY A 95 -10.83 -1.90 -12.85
N PHE A 96 -9.57 -1.77 -12.47
CA PHE A 96 -8.43 -2.18 -13.28
C PHE A 96 -7.28 -2.65 -12.39
N MET A 97 -6.64 -3.76 -12.77
CA MET A 97 -5.43 -4.23 -12.10
C MET A 97 -4.22 -3.43 -12.53
N THR A 98 -3.62 -2.75 -11.57
CA THR A 98 -2.37 -2.00 -11.70
C THR A 98 -1.17 -2.84 -11.23
N SER A 99 0.03 -2.32 -11.41
CA SER A 99 1.25 -2.94 -10.89
C SER A 99 1.45 -2.70 -9.37
N GLY A 100 0.55 -1.99 -8.72
CA GLY A 100 0.59 -1.67 -7.29
C GLY A 100 0.15 -0.24 -6.98
N GLY A 101 0.16 0.08 -5.68
CA GLY A 101 -0.33 1.35 -5.14
C GLY A 101 0.27 2.58 -5.81
N THR A 102 1.57 2.58 -6.10
CA THR A 102 2.22 3.71 -6.78
C THR A 102 1.56 4.00 -8.15
N GLU A 103 1.34 2.99 -8.97
CA GLU A 103 0.65 3.17 -10.24
C GLU A 103 -0.79 3.62 -10.04
N SER A 104 -1.51 3.01 -9.08
CA SER A 104 -2.88 3.39 -8.74
C SER A 104 -3.00 4.86 -8.35
N LEU A 105 -2.13 5.34 -7.47
CA LEU A 105 -2.14 6.72 -6.98
C LEU A 105 -1.75 7.73 -8.07
N VAL A 106 -0.75 7.42 -8.89
CA VAL A 106 -0.36 8.25 -10.05
C VAL A 106 -1.50 8.34 -11.06
N LEU A 107 -2.18 7.24 -11.36
CA LEU A 107 -3.34 7.22 -12.25
C LEU A 107 -4.55 7.96 -11.67
N THR A 108 -4.71 7.96 -10.35
CA THR A 108 -5.76 8.72 -9.66
C THR A 108 -5.61 10.23 -9.90
N VAL A 109 -4.38 10.76 -9.78
CA VAL A 109 -4.10 12.18 -10.08
C VAL A 109 -4.42 12.50 -11.56
N ARG A 110 -3.96 11.63 -12.48
CA ARG A 110 -4.30 11.77 -13.90
C ARG A 110 -5.80 11.78 -14.15
N ALA A 111 -6.52 10.82 -13.58
CA ALA A 111 -7.97 10.69 -13.76
C ALA A 111 -8.72 11.95 -13.28
N ALA A 112 -8.29 12.55 -12.18
CA ALA A 112 -8.88 13.77 -11.64
C ALA A 112 -8.69 14.96 -12.59
N VAL A 113 -7.49 15.15 -13.14
CA VAL A 113 -7.22 16.20 -14.13
C VAL A 113 -8.05 15.97 -15.40
N ARG A 114 -8.10 14.73 -15.90
CA ARG A 114 -8.85 14.38 -17.13
C ARG A 114 -10.35 14.57 -16.95
N ARG A 115 -10.92 14.22 -15.80
CA ARG A 115 -12.32 14.49 -15.48
C ARG A 115 -12.62 15.99 -15.53
N ALA A 116 -11.83 16.80 -14.86
CA ALA A 116 -12.02 18.24 -14.84
C ALA A 116 -11.95 18.86 -16.26
N GLN A 117 -11.00 18.40 -17.08
CA GLN A 117 -10.90 18.82 -18.50
C GLN A 117 -12.13 18.39 -19.33
N ARG A 118 -12.57 17.13 -19.18
CA ARG A 118 -13.76 16.60 -19.86
C ARG A 118 -15.04 17.35 -19.47
N GLU A 119 -15.12 17.83 -18.23
CA GLU A 119 -16.24 18.64 -17.73
C GLU A 119 -16.11 20.13 -18.10
N GLY A 120 -15.12 20.49 -18.91
CA GLY A 120 -14.95 21.85 -19.45
C GLY A 120 -14.34 22.84 -18.47
N ARG A 121 -13.74 22.39 -17.35
CA ARG A 121 -13.06 23.27 -16.41
C ARG A 121 -11.77 23.81 -17.01
N THR A 122 -11.53 25.12 -16.87
CA THR A 122 -10.26 25.74 -17.23
C THR A 122 -9.29 25.61 -16.05
N LEU A 123 -8.27 24.79 -16.24
CA LEU A 123 -7.24 24.54 -15.24
C LEU A 123 -5.96 25.29 -15.63
N THR A 124 -5.61 26.32 -14.87
CA THR A 124 -4.34 27.05 -15.03
C THR A 124 -3.27 26.54 -14.07
N ARG A 125 -3.67 26.14 -12.88
CA ARG A 125 -2.81 25.57 -11.84
C ARG A 125 -3.59 24.52 -11.02
N PRO A 126 -3.89 23.37 -11.61
CA PRO A 126 -4.65 22.34 -10.90
C PRO A 126 -3.96 21.95 -9.62
N ASN A 127 -4.76 21.69 -8.57
CA ASN A 127 -4.23 21.24 -7.29
C ASN A 127 -5.02 20.05 -6.71
N MET A 128 -4.39 19.36 -5.80
CA MET A 128 -5.00 18.36 -4.93
C MET A 128 -4.79 18.70 -3.47
N VAL A 129 -5.77 18.37 -2.62
CA VAL A 129 -5.70 18.58 -1.17
C VAL A 129 -5.67 17.22 -0.49
N LEU A 130 -4.67 17.02 0.37
CA LEU A 130 -4.39 15.75 1.03
C LEU A 130 -3.70 15.96 2.38
N PRO A 131 -3.82 15.01 3.35
CA PRO A 131 -3.12 15.13 4.62
C PRO A 131 -1.61 14.86 4.47
N THR A 132 -0.81 15.37 5.39
CA THR A 132 0.65 15.12 5.41
C THR A 132 1.00 13.64 5.56
N THR A 133 0.06 12.79 6.04
CA THR A 133 0.19 11.34 6.12
C THR A 133 -0.09 10.58 4.83
N ALA A 134 -0.64 11.24 3.79
CA ALA A 134 -0.93 10.60 2.52
C ALA A 134 0.34 10.11 1.81
N HIS A 135 0.25 8.97 1.13
CA HIS A 135 1.40 8.27 0.55
C HIS A 135 2.16 9.14 -0.47
N ALA A 136 3.50 9.07 -0.43
CA ALA A 136 4.39 9.88 -1.26
C ALA A 136 4.23 9.67 -2.78
N ALA A 137 3.64 8.56 -3.23
CA ALA A 137 3.35 8.34 -4.65
C ALA A 137 2.37 9.36 -5.24
N LEU A 138 1.58 10.06 -4.41
CA LEU A 138 0.75 11.18 -4.84
C LEU A 138 1.59 12.39 -5.29
N GLU A 139 2.73 12.66 -4.61
CA GLU A 139 3.69 13.68 -5.07
C GLU A 139 4.27 13.33 -6.44
N LYS A 140 4.58 12.04 -6.65
CA LYS A 140 5.03 11.56 -7.97
C LYS A 140 3.96 11.79 -9.04
N GLY A 141 2.69 11.55 -8.72
CA GLY A 141 1.58 11.85 -9.63
C GLY A 141 1.42 13.36 -9.87
N ALA A 142 1.58 14.18 -8.83
CA ALA A 142 1.56 15.63 -8.88
C ALA A 142 2.65 16.17 -9.84
N ASP A 143 3.88 15.70 -9.68
CA ASP A 143 5.02 16.05 -10.52
C ASP A 143 4.78 15.68 -12.00
N TYR A 144 4.31 14.45 -12.27
CA TYR A 144 4.09 13.97 -13.64
C TYR A 144 2.97 14.70 -14.39
N PHE A 145 1.95 15.19 -13.68
CA PHE A 145 0.77 15.80 -14.31
C PHE A 145 0.65 17.30 -14.03
N GLY A 146 1.66 17.92 -13.46
CA GLY A 146 1.68 19.36 -13.20
C GLY A 146 0.57 19.81 -12.24
N VAL A 147 0.30 19.01 -11.20
CA VAL A 147 -0.69 19.28 -10.16
C VAL A 147 0.03 19.79 -8.91
N GLU A 148 -0.43 20.90 -8.34
CA GLU A 148 0.06 21.37 -7.05
C GLU A 148 -0.43 20.44 -5.94
N SER A 149 0.48 19.99 -5.09
CA SER A 149 0.16 19.21 -3.88
C SER A 149 0.00 20.15 -2.69
N ARG A 150 -1.21 20.23 -2.11
CA ARG A 150 -1.53 21.01 -0.91
C ARG A 150 -1.66 20.07 0.26
N ARG A 151 -0.55 19.83 0.96
CA ARG A 151 -0.53 18.98 2.14
C ARG A 151 -0.97 19.77 3.36
N ILE A 152 -1.96 19.23 4.04
CA ILE A 152 -2.55 19.79 5.25
C ILE A 152 -2.08 18.95 6.44
N ASP A 153 -1.68 19.61 7.52
CA ASP A 153 -1.27 18.94 8.74
C ASP A 153 -2.42 18.09 9.30
N VAL A 154 -2.05 17.01 9.99
CA VAL A 154 -3.00 16.11 10.62
C VAL A 154 -3.35 16.58 12.03
N ARG A 155 -4.48 16.11 12.54
CA ARG A 155 -4.89 16.30 13.94
C ARG A 155 -3.95 15.58 14.91
N PRO A 156 -4.04 15.87 16.22
CA PRO A 156 -3.22 15.19 17.25
C PRO A 156 -3.41 13.67 17.29
N ASP A 157 -4.53 13.15 16.78
CA ASP A 157 -4.82 11.72 16.65
C ASP A 157 -4.31 11.12 15.33
N TRP A 158 -3.53 11.89 14.56
CA TRP A 158 -2.91 11.54 13.27
C TRP A 158 -3.87 11.36 12.09
N ARG A 159 -5.15 11.60 12.27
CA ARG A 159 -6.13 11.63 11.17
C ARG A 159 -6.09 12.97 10.44
N ALA A 160 -6.49 12.94 9.19
CA ALA A 160 -6.65 14.15 8.39
C ALA A 160 -7.45 15.22 9.13
N ASP A 161 -6.96 16.46 9.14
CA ASP A 161 -7.76 17.61 9.54
C ASP A 161 -8.70 17.99 8.40
N THR A 162 -9.86 17.36 8.38
CA THR A 162 -10.85 17.54 7.32
C THR A 162 -11.34 18.97 7.22
N ALA A 163 -11.48 19.69 8.35
CA ALA A 163 -11.89 21.08 8.35
C ALA A 163 -10.87 21.97 7.62
N ALA A 164 -9.59 21.85 7.97
CA ALA A 164 -8.52 22.58 7.31
C ALA A 164 -8.35 22.17 5.85
N MET A 165 -8.55 20.89 5.51
CA MET A 165 -8.55 20.41 4.12
C MET A 165 -9.67 21.06 3.30
N LEU A 166 -10.88 21.18 3.84
CA LEU A 166 -12.01 21.81 3.16
C LEU A 166 -11.79 23.31 2.93
N GLU A 167 -11.14 24.02 3.86
CA GLU A 167 -10.75 25.42 3.70
C GLU A 167 -9.69 25.63 2.61
N ALA A 168 -8.86 24.64 2.34
CA ALA A 168 -7.81 24.69 1.31
C ALA A 168 -8.30 24.46 -0.12
N ILE A 169 -9.59 24.15 -0.31
CA ILE A 169 -10.21 23.90 -1.64
C ILE A 169 -10.46 25.22 -2.35
N ASP A 170 -10.09 25.28 -3.63
CA ASP A 170 -10.40 26.39 -4.52
C ASP A 170 -10.99 25.91 -5.86
N ASP A 171 -11.16 26.82 -6.83
CA ASP A 171 -11.68 26.53 -8.17
C ASP A 171 -10.72 25.73 -9.05
N GLN A 172 -9.46 25.57 -8.66
CA GLN A 172 -8.46 24.76 -9.34
C GLN A 172 -8.31 23.36 -8.72
N THR A 173 -8.94 23.09 -7.58
CA THR A 173 -8.86 21.77 -6.91
C THR A 173 -9.55 20.70 -7.75
N VAL A 174 -8.84 19.63 -8.05
CA VAL A 174 -9.35 18.51 -8.87
C VAL A 174 -9.49 17.22 -8.06
N LEU A 175 -8.82 17.11 -6.90
CA LEU A 175 -8.74 15.86 -6.13
C LEU A 175 -8.65 16.14 -4.63
N LEU A 176 -9.47 15.44 -3.85
CA LEU A 176 -9.30 15.26 -2.40
C LEU A 176 -8.85 13.82 -2.14
N VAL A 177 -7.95 13.64 -1.17
CA VAL A 177 -7.45 12.32 -0.80
C VAL A 177 -7.56 12.12 0.68
N GLY A 178 -8.06 10.95 1.09
CA GLY A 178 -7.96 10.41 2.44
C GLY A 178 -7.45 8.97 2.39
N SER A 179 -7.04 8.42 3.52
CA SER A 179 -6.45 7.08 3.59
C SER A 179 -7.24 6.14 4.52
N ALA A 180 -7.30 4.88 4.16
CA ALA A 180 -7.95 3.83 4.93
C ALA A 180 -7.09 2.54 4.99
N PRO A 181 -6.13 2.46 5.94
CA PRO A 181 -5.59 3.51 6.79
C PRO A 181 -4.43 4.28 6.14
N SER A 182 -4.03 5.39 6.76
CA SER A 182 -2.75 6.02 6.46
C SER A 182 -1.59 5.09 6.81
N TYR A 183 -0.59 4.99 5.93
CA TYR A 183 0.56 4.10 6.15
C TYR A 183 1.33 4.47 7.43
N PRO A 184 1.70 5.74 7.68
CA PRO A 184 2.63 6.04 8.77
C PRO A 184 2.10 5.67 10.16
N GLN A 185 0.81 5.91 10.46
CA GLN A 185 0.26 5.75 11.80
C GLN A 185 -0.84 4.69 11.93
N GLY A 186 -1.31 4.13 10.82
CA GLY A 186 -2.30 3.05 10.82
C GLY A 186 -3.72 3.48 11.21
N VAL A 187 -4.06 4.76 11.03
CA VAL A 187 -5.37 5.33 11.36
C VAL A 187 -6.19 5.59 10.09
N VAL A 188 -7.50 5.40 10.15
CA VAL A 188 -8.45 5.69 9.07
C VAL A 188 -8.85 7.15 9.14
N ASP A 189 -8.71 7.88 8.04
CA ASP A 189 -9.14 9.27 7.94
C ASP A 189 -10.67 9.39 7.96
N ASP A 190 -11.18 10.56 8.34
CA ASP A 190 -12.60 10.87 8.31
C ASP A 190 -13.05 11.17 6.86
N ILE A 191 -13.42 10.13 6.12
CA ILE A 191 -13.72 10.18 4.69
C ILE A 191 -15.06 10.88 4.36
N PRO A 192 -16.17 10.71 5.12
CA PRO A 192 -17.45 11.24 4.75
C PRO A 192 -17.50 12.76 4.50
N PRO A 193 -16.89 13.65 5.32
CA PRO A 193 -16.88 15.08 5.03
C PRO A 193 -16.14 15.44 3.74
N LEU A 194 -15.01 14.78 3.47
CA LEU A 194 -14.22 14.98 2.24
C LEU A 194 -15.03 14.56 1.01
N ALA A 195 -15.68 13.41 1.08
CA ALA A 195 -16.49 12.87 -0.01
C ALA A 195 -17.72 13.75 -0.30
N ALA A 196 -18.40 14.22 0.73
CA ALA A 196 -19.57 15.11 0.60
C ALA A 196 -19.20 16.42 -0.13
N GLU A 197 -18.10 17.06 0.26
CA GLU A 197 -17.63 18.30 -0.37
C GLU A 197 -17.16 18.05 -1.81
N ALA A 198 -16.45 16.93 -2.04
CA ALA A 198 -16.03 16.54 -3.38
C ALA A 198 -17.25 16.35 -4.31
N ALA A 199 -18.31 15.72 -3.82
CA ALA A 199 -19.56 15.54 -4.58
C ALA A 199 -20.21 16.90 -4.89
N ALA A 200 -20.33 17.79 -3.90
CA ALA A 200 -20.91 19.12 -4.05
C ALA A 200 -20.18 19.96 -5.10
N ARG A 201 -18.85 19.88 -5.17
CA ARG A 201 -18.01 20.60 -6.13
C ARG A 201 -17.73 19.83 -7.41
N ARG A 202 -18.19 18.59 -7.53
CA ARG A 202 -17.92 17.70 -8.69
C ARG A 202 -16.43 17.50 -8.96
N ILE A 203 -15.64 17.35 -7.90
CA ILE A 203 -14.22 16.97 -7.95
C ILE A 203 -14.03 15.52 -7.49
N ASN A 204 -12.87 14.94 -7.71
CA ASN A 204 -12.61 13.57 -7.29
C ASN A 204 -12.35 13.50 -5.78
N CYS A 205 -12.88 12.45 -5.13
CA CYS A 205 -12.48 12.00 -3.79
C CYS A 205 -11.89 10.60 -3.92
N HIS A 206 -10.62 10.45 -3.62
CA HIS A 206 -9.92 9.17 -3.63
C HIS A 206 -9.65 8.69 -2.21
N VAL A 207 -9.87 7.39 -1.98
CA VAL A 207 -9.47 6.73 -0.75
C VAL A 207 -8.30 5.79 -1.04
N ASP A 208 -7.14 6.12 -0.47
CA ASP A 208 -6.00 5.21 -0.51
C ASP A 208 -6.21 4.10 0.54
N ALA A 209 -6.70 2.96 0.07
CA ALA A 209 -6.87 1.75 0.85
C ALA A 209 -5.88 0.64 0.42
N CYS A 210 -4.70 1.02 -0.09
CA CYS A 210 -3.66 0.07 -0.46
C CYS A 210 -3.28 -0.88 0.70
N MET A 211 -3.38 -0.40 1.93
CA MET A 211 -3.14 -1.21 3.13
C MET A 211 -4.41 -1.86 3.69
N GLY A 212 -5.53 -1.13 3.71
CA GLY A 212 -6.74 -1.56 4.40
C GLY A 212 -7.80 -2.21 3.52
N GLY A 213 -7.69 -2.11 2.19
CA GLY A 213 -8.74 -2.56 1.27
C GLY A 213 -9.07 -4.05 1.33
N VAL A 214 -8.17 -4.86 1.90
CA VAL A 214 -8.44 -6.26 2.24
C VAL A 214 -8.76 -6.41 3.72
N THR A 215 -7.97 -5.84 4.62
CA THR A 215 -8.09 -6.11 6.07
C THR A 215 -9.32 -5.45 6.70
N LEU A 216 -9.63 -4.19 6.37
CA LEU A 216 -10.75 -3.48 6.99
C LEU A 216 -12.11 -4.16 6.76
N PRO A 217 -12.45 -4.67 5.55
CA PRO A 217 -13.68 -5.44 5.35
C PRO A 217 -13.78 -6.68 6.22
N TYR A 218 -12.68 -7.41 6.41
CA TYR A 218 -12.67 -8.61 7.24
C TYR A 218 -12.65 -8.29 8.74
N MET A 219 -12.05 -7.17 9.17
CA MET A 219 -12.18 -6.66 10.55
C MET A 219 -13.64 -6.29 10.85
N GLU A 220 -14.33 -5.61 9.93
CA GLU A 220 -15.75 -5.28 10.07
C GLU A 220 -16.62 -6.55 10.14
N ARG A 221 -16.39 -7.53 9.28
CA ARG A 221 -17.07 -8.86 9.31
C ARG A 221 -16.77 -9.61 10.62
N GLY A 222 -15.60 -9.47 11.19
CA GLY A 222 -15.21 -9.98 12.50
C GLY A 222 -15.85 -9.25 13.68
N GLY A 223 -16.64 -8.21 13.42
CA GLY A 223 -17.39 -7.46 14.44
C GLY A 223 -16.65 -6.23 14.98
N GLU A 224 -15.51 -5.84 14.43
CA GLU A 224 -14.85 -4.58 14.80
C GLU A 224 -15.59 -3.38 14.18
N SER A 225 -15.62 -2.27 14.92
CA SER A 225 -16.15 -1.00 14.38
C SER A 225 -15.10 -0.36 13.47
N VAL A 226 -15.40 -0.27 12.18
CA VAL A 226 -14.56 0.39 11.18
C VAL A 226 -15.24 1.68 10.74
N ALA A 227 -14.50 2.80 10.75
CA ALA A 227 -15.02 4.08 10.26
C ALA A 227 -15.41 3.97 8.77
N PRO A 228 -16.47 4.64 8.29
CA PRO A 228 -16.89 4.58 6.88
C PRO A 228 -15.81 5.12 5.94
N TRP A 229 -15.40 4.34 4.93
CA TRP A 229 -14.30 4.70 4.04
C TRP A 229 -14.50 4.29 2.57
N ASP A 230 -15.36 3.31 2.29
CA ASP A 230 -15.52 2.66 0.99
C ASP A 230 -16.65 3.25 0.13
N PHE A 231 -17.10 2.53 -0.89
CA PHE A 231 -18.16 3.01 -1.76
C PHE A 231 -19.55 3.13 -1.10
N ARG A 232 -19.73 2.75 0.15
CA ARG A 232 -20.92 3.12 0.94
C ARG A 232 -20.95 4.61 1.27
N VAL A 233 -19.79 5.28 1.23
CA VAL A 233 -19.71 6.74 1.40
C VAL A 233 -19.99 7.42 0.07
N ASP A 234 -21.10 8.15 0.00
CA ASP A 234 -21.44 8.93 -1.18
C ASP A 234 -20.38 9.99 -1.47
N GLY A 235 -20.01 10.15 -2.75
CA GLY A 235 -18.98 11.10 -3.15
C GLY A 235 -17.57 10.50 -3.27
N VAL A 236 -17.26 9.35 -2.68
CA VAL A 236 -16.04 8.60 -2.99
C VAL A 236 -16.06 8.19 -4.46
N THR A 237 -15.08 8.65 -5.24
CA THR A 237 -15.01 8.42 -6.68
C THR A 237 -14.09 7.28 -7.06
N SER A 238 -13.05 7.01 -6.26
CA SER A 238 -12.10 5.92 -6.51
C SER A 238 -11.45 5.42 -5.23
N ILE A 239 -11.01 4.16 -5.27
CA ILE A 239 -10.33 3.46 -4.17
C ILE A 239 -9.15 2.68 -4.75
N SER A 240 -7.97 2.76 -4.12
CA SER A 240 -6.83 1.90 -4.43
C SER A 240 -6.71 0.74 -3.42
N VAL A 241 -6.38 -0.46 -3.89
CA VAL A 241 -6.19 -1.66 -3.06
C VAL A 241 -4.96 -2.43 -3.56
N ASP A 242 -4.07 -2.87 -2.67
CA ASP A 242 -2.90 -3.66 -3.05
C ASP A 242 -3.04 -5.14 -2.69
N LEU A 243 -3.23 -5.97 -3.73
CA LEU A 243 -3.34 -7.42 -3.55
C LEU A 243 -2.00 -8.07 -3.18
N HIS A 244 -0.88 -7.44 -3.56
CA HIS A 244 0.45 -7.91 -3.18
C HIS A 244 0.87 -7.51 -1.75
N LYS A 245 -0.05 -6.90 -0.98
CA LYS A 245 0.06 -6.66 0.45
C LYS A 245 -0.78 -7.70 1.20
N TYR A 246 -1.87 -7.30 1.81
CA TYR A 246 -2.75 -8.22 2.56
C TYR A 246 -3.62 -9.14 1.69
N GLY A 247 -3.58 -8.98 0.36
CA GLY A 247 -4.10 -9.97 -0.58
C GLY A 247 -3.16 -11.16 -0.80
N TYR A 248 -1.91 -11.09 -0.29
CA TYR A 248 -0.87 -12.12 -0.34
C TYR A 248 -0.51 -12.63 -1.74
N ALA A 249 -0.86 -11.88 -2.78
CA ALA A 249 -0.50 -12.17 -4.15
C ALA A 249 0.96 -11.76 -4.46
N ALA A 250 1.47 -12.23 -5.58
CA ALA A 250 2.80 -11.84 -6.07
C ALA A 250 2.91 -10.32 -6.28
N LYS A 251 4.11 -9.77 -6.09
CA LYS A 251 4.41 -8.36 -6.36
C LYS A 251 4.01 -7.99 -7.80
N GLY A 252 3.57 -6.74 -7.98
CA GLY A 252 3.01 -6.29 -9.25
C GLY A 252 1.47 -6.41 -9.33
N SER A 253 0.79 -6.59 -8.19
CA SER A 253 -0.67 -6.76 -8.10
C SER A 253 -1.29 -5.67 -7.24
N GLY A 254 -1.85 -4.65 -7.87
CA GLY A 254 -2.67 -3.62 -7.25
C GLY A 254 -3.97 -3.44 -8.02
N LEU A 255 -4.86 -2.65 -7.48
CA LEU A 255 -6.16 -2.31 -8.05
C LEU A 255 -6.42 -0.81 -7.95
N LEU A 256 -6.99 -0.24 -8.99
CA LEU A 256 -7.66 1.06 -8.94
C LEU A 256 -9.14 0.83 -9.31
N LEU A 257 -10.00 1.08 -8.34
CA LEU A 257 -11.45 0.89 -8.41
C LEU A 257 -12.13 2.25 -8.51
N HIS A 258 -13.14 2.36 -9.36
CA HIS A 258 -13.88 3.59 -9.61
C HIS A 258 -15.37 3.37 -9.35
N ARG A 259 -16.04 4.37 -8.81
CA ARG A 259 -17.48 4.33 -8.57
C ARG A 259 -18.31 3.99 -9.80
N ASN A 260 -17.83 4.34 -11.00
CA ASN A 260 -18.49 3.96 -12.25
C ASN A 260 -17.52 3.95 -13.45
N LYS A 261 -18.00 3.39 -14.56
CA LYS A 261 -17.24 3.26 -15.80
C LYS A 261 -16.82 4.59 -16.43
N PHE A 262 -17.56 5.66 -16.19
CA PHE A 262 -17.22 6.98 -16.74
C PHE A 262 -16.01 7.58 -16.02
N LEU A 263 -15.95 7.47 -14.70
CA LEU A 263 -14.78 7.85 -13.91
C LEU A 263 -13.56 6.98 -14.26
N ARG A 264 -13.78 5.66 -14.48
CA ARG A 264 -12.72 4.79 -14.94
C ARG A 264 -12.18 5.17 -16.32
N ALA A 265 -13.03 5.67 -17.22
CA ALA A 265 -12.59 6.12 -18.55
C ALA A 265 -11.58 7.27 -18.48
N ASP A 266 -11.68 8.17 -17.50
CA ASP A 266 -10.73 9.26 -17.28
C ASP A 266 -9.31 8.78 -16.92
N GLN A 267 -9.18 7.54 -16.39
CA GLN A 267 -7.89 6.88 -16.17
C GLN A 267 -7.24 6.46 -17.49
N THR A 268 -8.01 6.06 -18.51
CA THR A 268 -7.52 5.42 -19.71
C THR A 268 -6.90 6.44 -20.68
N PHE A 269 -5.71 6.13 -21.19
CA PHE A 269 -5.10 6.89 -22.30
C PHE A 269 -5.52 6.26 -23.63
N VAL A 270 -5.94 7.09 -24.59
CA VAL A 270 -6.26 6.65 -25.95
C VAL A 270 -5.67 7.63 -26.95
N THR A 271 -5.07 7.12 -28.01
CA THR A 271 -4.57 7.91 -29.15
C THR A 271 -4.64 7.10 -30.44
N ASP A 272 -4.83 7.78 -31.55
CA ASP A 272 -4.69 7.29 -32.93
C ASP A 272 -3.54 8.01 -33.68
N ASN A 273 -2.82 8.87 -32.99
CA ASN A 273 -1.72 9.67 -33.54
C ASN A 273 -0.41 8.89 -33.60
N TRP A 274 -0.44 7.72 -34.24
CA TRP A 274 0.73 6.91 -34.59
C TRP A 274 0.40 5.85 -35.64
N LEU A 275 1.42 5.33 -36.35
CA LEU A 275 1.21 4.44 -37.52
C LEU A 275 0.78 3.01 -37.14
N GLY A 276 0.83 2.61 -35.88
CA GLY A 276 0.36 1.30 -35.41
C GLY A 276 -1.16 1.21 -35.21
N GLY A 277 -1.91 2.27 -35.49
CA GLY A 277 -3.36 2.32 -35.30
C GLY A 277 -3.78 2.91 -33.94
N THR A 278 -4.99 2.59 -33.48
CA THR A 278 -5.47 3.08 -32.20
C THR A 278 -4.76 2.37 -31.05
N TYR A 279 -4.13 3.13 -30.14
CA TYR A 279 -3.53 2.66 -28.91
C TYR A 279 -4.36 3.09 -27.71
N GLY A 280 -4.79 2.11 -26.88
CA GLY A 280 -5.51 2.34 -25.63
C GLY A 280 -4.80 1.64 -24.47
N SER A 281 -4.56 2.37 -23.37
CA SER A 281 -3.94 1.81 -22.17
C SER A 281 -4.58 2.38 -20.91
N SER A 282 -5.06 1.50 -20.03
CA SER A 282 -5.61 1.88 -18.73
C SER A 282 -4.55 1.92 -17.61
N GLY A 283 -3.34 1.42 -17.88
CA GLY A 283 -2.20 1.43 -16.97
C GLY A 283 -1.05 2.31 -17.48
N ILE A 284 0.01 2.43 -16.69
CA ILE A 284 1.26 3.09 -17.10
C ILE A 284 2.13 2.14 -17.92
N LEU A 285 2.14 0.85 -17.55
CA LEU A 285 2.93 -0.15 -18.25
C LEU A 285 2.28 -0.51 -19.61
N GLY A 286 3.11 -0.65 -20.64
CA GLY A 286 2.73 -1.26 -21.91
C GLY A 286 2.67 -2.78 -21.78
N THR A 287 3.68 -3.47 -22.33
CA THR A 287 3.85 -4.92 -22.14
C THR A 287 4.03 -5.25 -20.66
N LYS A 288 3.21 -6.14 -20.15
CA LYS A 288 3.27 -6.63 -18.76
C LYS A 288 2.90 -8.11 -18.67
N SER A 289 3.55 -8.82 -17.75
CA SER A 289 3.30 -10.23 -17.51
C SER A 289 1.87 -10.49 -17.01
N GLY A 290 1.28 -11.60 -17.39
CA GLY A 290 0.05 -12.14 -16.83
C GLY A 290 0.23 -12.76 -15.44
N GLY A 291 1.47 -12.99 -15.00
CA GLY A 291 1.79 -13.64 -13.74
C GLY A 291 1.12 -13.00 -12.51
N PRO A 292 1.17 -11.66 -12.31
CA PRO A 292 0.49 -11.01 -11.18
C PRO A 292 -1.03 -11.21 -11.18
N ILE A 293 -1.67 -11.24 -12.34
CA ILE A 293 -3.12 -11.49 -12.48
C ILE A 293 -3.44 -12.92 -12.05
N ALA A 294 -2.69 -13.89 -12.57
CA ALA A 294 -2.89 -15.30 -12.26
C ALA A 294 -2.61 -15.61 -10.79
N SER A 295 -1.55 -15.03 -10.21
CA SER A 295 -1.26 -15.14 -8.79
C SER A 295 -2.40 -14.60 -7.92
N SER A 296 -2.90 -13.39 -8.23
CA SER A 296 -4.02 -12.78 -7.50
C SER A 296 -5.26 -13.66 -7.55
N TRP A 297 -5.63 -14.13 -8.74
CA TRP A 297 -6.78 -14.99 -8.94
C TRP A 297 -6.67 -16.31 -8.17
N ALA A 298 -5.49 -16.96 -8.23
CA ALA A 298 -5.27 -18.23 -7.57
C ALA A 298 -5.31 -18.10 -6.03
N VAL A 299 -4.65 -17.07 -5.47
CA VAL A 299 -4.63 -16.84 -4.03
C VAL A 299 -6.03 -16.50 -3.51
N MET A 300 -6.77 -15.61 -4.22
CA MET A 300 -8.13 -15.25 -3.82
C MET A 300 -9.07 -16.45 -3.82
N ARG A 301 -8.98 -17.31 -4.82
CA ARG A 301 -9.77 -18.55 -4.89
C ARG A 301 -9.40 -19.57 -3.83
N HIS A 302 -8.11 -19.70 -3.51
CA HIS A 302 -7.63 -20.64 -2.51
C HIS A 302 -8.03 -20.20 -1.10
N LEU A 303 -7.86 -18.93 -0.77
CA LEU A 303 -8.18 -18.41 0.56
C LEU A 303 -9.69 -18.27 0.78
N GLY A 304 -10.41 -17.76 -0.20
CA GLY A 304 -11.82 -17.41 -0.01
C GLY A 304 -12.06 -16.48 1.18
N ASP A 305 -13.29 -16.26 1.56
CA ASP A 305 -13.64 -15.40 2.70
C ASP A 305 -13.09 -15.95 4.04
N GLU A 306 -13.17 -17.26 4.25
CA GLU A 306 -12.70 -17.89 5.49
C GLU A 306 -11.18 -17.75 5.67
N GLY A 307 -10.42 -17.93 4.60
CA GLY A 307 -8.96 -17.77 4.62
C GLY A 307 -8.56 -16.34 4.91
N TYR A 308 -9.15 -15.36 4.24
CA TYR A 308 -8.87 -13.95 4.48
C TYR A 308 -9.31 -13.50 5.89
N GLN A 309 -10.46 -13.98 6.40
CA GLN A 309 -10.89 -13.71 7.78
C GLN A 309 -9.83 -14.20 8.76
N ARG A 310 -9.46 -15.47 8.69
CA ARG A 310 -8.46 -16.08 9.57
C ARG A 310 -7.12 -15.35 9.55
N LEU A 311 -6.64 -14.96 8.35
CA LEU A 311 -5.36 -14.24 8.20
C LEU A 311 -5.44 -12.81 8.74
N THR A 312 -6.58 -12.13 8.55
CA THR A 312 -6.83 -10.80 9.10
C THR A 312 -6.90 -10.84 10.62
N ASP A 313 -7.64 -11.80 11.18
CA ASP A 313 -7.75 -11.98 12.64
C ASP A 313 -6.38 -12.26 13.28
N SER A 314 -5.55 -13.08 12.64
CA SER A 314 -4.18 -13.36 13.09
C SER A 314 -3.31 -12.11 13.09
N ALA A 315 -3.33 -11.33 11.98
CA ALA A 315 -2.58 -10.08 11.87
C ALA A 315 -3.06 -9.04 12.89
N ARG A 316 -4.38 -8.88 13.01
CA ARG A 316 -5.01 -7.92 13.93
C ARG A 316 -4.74 -8.25 15.38
N SER A 317 -4.88 -9.52 15.76
CA SER A 317 -4.59 -9.99 17.12
C SER A 317 -3.12 -9.75 17.49
N SER A 318 -2.20 -9.99 16.57
CA SER A 318 -0.76 -9.72 16.76
C SER A 318 -0.49 -8.22 16.90
N ALA A 319 -1.10 -7.38 16.07
CA ALA A 319 -0.96 -5.92 16.17
C ALA A 319 -1.49 -5.39 17.51
N LEU A 320 -2.65 -5.86 17.95
CA LEU A 320 -3.21 -5.51 19.27
C LEU A 320 -2.38 -6.04 20.44
N ALA A 321 -1.74 -7.20 20.30
CA ALA A 321 -0.84 -7.70 21.33
C ALA A 321 0.41 -6.83 21.47
N ILE A 322 1.01 -6.40 20.36
CA ILE A 322 2.11 -5.42 20.38
C ILE A 322 1.65 -4.11 21.02
N ALA A 323 0.46 -3.63 20.65
CA ALA A 323 -0.11 -2.39 21.18
C ALA A 323 -0.27 -2.46 22.71
N ARG A 324 -0.89 -3.52 23.23
CA ARG A 324 -1.03 -3.75 24.67
C ARG A 324 0.30 -3.87 25.40
N HIS A 325 1.28 -4.54 24.79
CA HIS A 325 2.63 -4.66 25.36
C HIS A 325 3.28 -3.29 25.57
N LEU A 326 3.03 -2.34 24.67
CA LEU A 326 3.59 -0.99 24.73
C LEU A 326 2.86 -0.04 25.70
N GLU A 327 1.65 -0.37 26.20
CA GLU A 327 0.90 0.50 27.12
C GLU A 327 1.67 0.80 28.43
N GLY A 328 2.41 -0.17 28.95
CA GLY A 328 3.21 -0.03 30.17
C GLY A 328 4.72 0.03 29.93
N HIS A 329 5.17 0.09 28.68
CA HIS A 329 6.58 0.01 28.35
C HIS A 329 7.37 1.24 28.81
N GLN A 330 8.59 1.04 29.36
CA GLN A 330 9.36 2.10 30.01
C GLN A 330 9.99 3.10 29.05
N VAL A 331 10.27 2.69 27.80
CA VAL A 331 11.01 3.49 26.80
C VAL A 331 10.14 3.86 25.61
N LEU A 332 9.31 2.93 25.15
CA LEU A 332 8.54 3.04 23.90
C LEU A 332 7.06 3.29 24.16
N ARG A 333 6.40 3.91 23.19
CA ARG A 333 4.94 4.06 23.16
C ARG A 333 4.41 4.02 21.73
N LEU A 334 3.15 3.70 21.57
CA LEU A 334 2.45 3.97 20.32
C LEU A 334 2.26 5.47 20.11
N ARG A 335 2.40 5.93 18.86
CA ARG A 335 2.05 7.31 18.46
C ARG A 335 0.55 7.47 18.24
N ALA A 336 -0.12 6.41 17.78
CA ALA A 336 -1.57 6.36 17.59
C ALA A 336 -2.11 4.99 18.00
N LEU A 337 -3.36 4.94 18.47
CA LEU A 337 -4.08 3.68 18.57
C LEU A 337 -4.43 3.22 17.14
N PRO A 338 -4.04 2.00 16.74
CA PRO A 338 -4.21 1.57 15.36
C PRO A 338 -5.65 1.17 15.05
N ASP A 339 -6.21 1.75 13.98
CA ASP A 339 -7.50 1.29 13.40
C ASP A 339 -7.31 0.08 12.48
N SER A 340 -6.06 -0.40 12.36
CA SER A 340 -5.68 -1.45 11.40
C SER A 340 -4.60 -2.37 11.98
N THR A 341 -3.83 -2.98 11.12
CA THR A 341 -2.68 -3.84 11.44
C THR A 341 -1.33 -3.11 11.37
N LEU A 342 -1.37 -1.77 11.23
CA LEU A 342 -0.17 -0.92 11.15
C LEU A 342 0.09 -0.25 12.48
N LEU A 343 1.35 -0.19 12.90
CA LEU A 343 1.76 0.41 14.16
C LEU A 343 2.85 1.45 13.94
N CYS A 344 2.73 2.57 14.65
CA CYS A 344 3.75 3.62 14.71
C CYS A 344 4.29 3.70 16.15
N ILE A 345 5.55 3.38 16.35
CA ILE A 345 6.19 3.30 17.66
C ILE A 345 7.22 4.43 17.79
N GLY A 346 7.13 5.21 18.83
CA GLY A 346 8.10 6.25 19.16
C GLY A 346 8.58 6.14 20.60
N LEU A 347 9.51 7.00 20.98
CA LEU A 347 9.90 7.13 22.38
C LEU A 347 8.77 7.75 23.20
N ARG A 348 8.72 7.45 24.48
CA ARG A 348 7.87 8.15 25.45
C ARG A 348 8.26 9.64 25.50
N ASP A 349 7.28 10.52 25.69
CA ASP A 349 7.53 11.97 25.63
C ASP A 349 8.34 12.47 26.83
N ASP A 350 8.24 11.78 27.98
CA ASP A 350 8.98 12.08 29.19
C ASP A 350 10.50 11.77 29.08
N LEU A 351 10.91 11.01 28.08
CA LEU A 351 12.32 10.68 27.80
C LEU A 351 12.98 11.65 26.81
N ARG A 352 12.25 12.56 26.21
CA ARG A 352 12.76 13.48 25.17
C ARG A 352 13.63 14.63 25.68
N HIS A 353 13.68 14.84 27.00
CA HIS A 353 14.32 16.04 27.58
C HIS A 353 15.75 15.80 28.10
N ASP A 354 16.23 14.57 28.12
CA ASP A 354 17.60 14.25 28.54
C ASP A 354 18.48 13.94 27.33
N ASP A 355 19.65 14.56 27.24
CA ASP A 355 20.70 14.29 26.25
C ASP A 355 21.18 12.82 26.23
N ILE A 356 20.60 11.96 27.07
CA ILE A 356 20.92 10.54 27.26
C ILE A 356 19.82 9.62 26.74
N ALA A 357 18.66 10.17 26.30
CA ALA A 357 17.58 9.33 25.78
C ALA A 357 18.03 8.57 24.51
N PRO A 358 17.69 7.26 24.41
CA PRO A 358 18.00 6.52 23.19
C PRO A 358 17.26 7.13 22.00
N ASP A 359 17.88 7.11 20.82
CA ASP A 359 17.14 7.39 19.58
C ASP A 359 16.30 6.15 19.24
N VAL A 360 15.03 6.37 18.84
CA VAL A 360 14.17 5.26 18.40
C VAL A 360 14.75 4.50 17.20
N TYR A 361 15.61 5.14 16.41
CA TYR A 361 16.34 4.47 15.33
C TYR A 361 17.48 3.58 15.84
N ALA A 362 18.06 3.88 17.01
CA ALA A 362 18.99 2.94 17.65
C ALA A 362 18.27 1.66 18.09
N VAL A 363 16.99 1.74 18.49
CA VAL A 363 16.16 0.53 18.74
C VAL A 363 15.99 -0.26 17.44
N ALA A 364 15.72 0.40 16.31
CA ALA A 364 15.63 -0.27 15.01
C ALA A 364 16.95 -0.93 14.59
N ASP A 365 18.11 -0.31 14.86
CA ASP A 365 19.43 -0.90 14.62
C ASP A 365 19.67 -2.13 15.49
N GLY A 366 19.31 -2.07 16.78
CA GLY A 366 19.40 -3.20 17.70
C GLY A 366 18.52 -4.37 17.28
N LEU A 367 17.31 -4.10 16.79
CA LEU A 367 16.42 -5.10 16.21
C LEU A 367 17.02 -5.70 14.91
N ALA A 368 17.61 -4.87 14.05
CA ALA A 368 18.28 -5.33 12.83
C ALA A 368 19.46 -6.26 13.14
N ALA A 369 20.24 -5.97 14.18
CA ALA A 369 21.33 -6.83 14.65
C ALA A 369 20.84 -8.20 15.12
N ARG A 370 19.56 -8.33 15.50
CA ARG A 370 18.88 -9.59 15.84
C ARG A 370 18.13 -10.23 14.67
N GLY A 371 18.26 -9.64 13.47
CA GLY A 371 17.67 -10.15 12.24
C GLY A 371 16.22 -9.74 12.01
N TRP A 372 15.71 -8.70 12.70
CA TRP A 372 14.42 -8.09 12.45
C TRP A 372 14.55 -6.91 11.49
N TYR A 373 13.66 -6.81 10.54
CA TYR A 373 13.52 -5.63 9.68
C TYR A 373 12.29 -4.83 10.08
N VAL A 374 12.50 -3.58 10.45
CA VAL A 374 11.45 -2.60 10.76
C VAL A 374 11.72 -1.31 9.99
N ASP A 375 10.67 -0.61 9.52
CA ASP A 375 10.87 0.65 8.83
C ASP A 375 11.11 1.80 9.82
N ARG A 376 11.90 2.77 9.37
CA ARG A 376 12.13 4.05 10.03
C ARG A 376 11.35 5.12 9.32
N GLN A 377 10.65 5.97 10.04
CA GLN A 377 9.89 7.08 9.48
C GLN A 377 10.07 8.38 10.27
N ALA A 378 9.96 9.51 9.57
CA ALA A 378 10.08 10.86 10.14
C ALA A 378 9.33 11.87 9.26
N PRO A 379 8.88 13.04 9.80
CA PRO A 379 8.67 13.34 11.22
C PRO A 379 7.37 12.76 11.78
N PRO A 380 7.27 12.51 13.09
CA PRO A 380 8.39 12.40 14.04
C PRO A 380 9.17 11.12 13.83
N ARG A 381 10.43 11.08 14.29
CA ARG A 381 11.23 9.84 14.26
C ARG A 381 10.47 8.72 14.98
N SER A 382 10.25 7.62 14.29
CA SER A 382 9.47 6.48 14.77
C SER A 382 9.81 5.20 14.00
N ILE A 383 9.47 4.07 14.59
CA ILE A 383 9.49 2.77 13.95
C ILE A 383 8.09 2.48 13.42
N HIS A 384 8.01 2.00 12.18
CA HIS A 384 6.77 1.51 11.60
C HIS A 384 6.77 -0.01 11.51
N LEU A 385 5.66 -0.62 11.90
CA LEU A 385 5.41 -2.04 11.75
C LEU A 385 4.15 -2.27 10.90
N THR A 386 4.32 -3.04 9.84
CA THR A 386 3.23 -3.63 9.06
C THR A 386 3.04 -5.08 9.53
N VAL A 387 2.08 -5.29 10.43
CA VAL A 387 1.82 -6.61 11.01
C VAL A 387 0.94 -7.43 10.06
N ASN A 388 1.41 -8.61 9.67
CA ASN A 388 0.65 -9.55 8.83
C ASN A 388 0.62 -10.95 9.47
N ALA A 389 -0.08 -11.89 8.85
CA ALA A 389 -0.44 -13.16 9.48
C ALA A 389 0.76 -13.97 10.01
N VAL A 390 1.90 -13.97 9.30
CA VAL A 390 3.09 -14.74 9.70
C VAL A 390 3.71 -14.27 11.03
N HIS A 391 3.45 -13.03 11.43
CA HIS A 391 4.01 -12.48 12.67
C HIS A 391 3.46 -13.14 13.94
N ALA A 392 2.31 -13.79 13.89
CA ALA A 392 1.77 -14.54 15.02
C ALA A 392 2.74 -15.63 15.51
N GLU A 393 3.47 -16.25 14.59
CA GLU A 393 4.42 -17.33 14.89
C GLU A 393 5.67 -16.85 15.65
N VAL A 394 6.05 -15.58 15.45
CA VAL A 394 7.29 -15.00 15.99
C VAL A 394 7.03 -13.88 17.01
N LEU A 395 5.77 -13.61 17.33
CA LEU A 395 5.35 -12.49 18.17
C LEU A 395 6.06 -12.44 19.51
N HIS A 396 6.10 -13.59 20.23
CA HIS A 396 6.73 -13.65 21.55
C HIS A 396 8.23 -13.36 21.48
N GLU A 397 8.92 -13.88 20.46
CA GLU A 397 10.34 -13.62 20.26
C GLU A 397 10.59 -12.14 19.94
N PHE A 398 9.75 -11.55 19.06
CA PHE A 398 9.84 -10.14 18.71
C PHE A 398 9.67 -9.23 19.94
N LEU A 399 8.65 -9.46 20.77
CA LEU A 399 8.38 -8.66 21.98
C LEU A 399 9.53 -8.74 22.98
N ARG A 400 10.07 -9.95 23.23
CA ARG A 400 11.24 -10.13 24.07
C ARG A 400 12.44 -9.34 23.54
N ASP A 401 12.75 -9.47 22.25
CA ASP A 401 13.87 -8.77 21.62
C ASP A 401 13.66 -7.25 21.63
N LEU A 402 12.42 -6.77 21.48
CA LEU A 402 12.06 -5.36 21.58
C LEU A 402 12.37 -4.81 22.98
N ASP A 403 11.98 -5.53 24.03
CA ASP A 403 12.24 -5.15 25.42
C ASP A 403 13.74 -5.08 25.72
N GLU A 404 14.48 -6.14 25.37
CA GLU A 404 15.91 -6.24 25.64
C GLU A 404 16.70 -5.17 24.87
N VAL A 405 16.35 -4.91 23.60
CA VAL A 405 16.98 -3.89 22.78
C VAL A 405 16.69 -2.50 23.35
N SER A 406 15.42 -2.18 23.62
CA SER A 406 15.02 -0.85 24.10
C SER A 406 15.59 -0.50 25.48
N ALA A 407 15.89 -1.52 26.30
CA ALA A 407 16.53 -1.34 27.61
C ALA A 407 18.05 -1.11 27.54
N THR A 408 18.70 -1.44 26.43
CA THR A 408 20.18 -1.49 26.35
C THR A 408 20.78 -0.52 25.32
N VAL A 409 20.01 -0.09 24.32
CA VAL A 409 20.52 0.82 23.29
C VAL A 409 20.73 2.24 23.83
N ALA A 410 21.77 2.90 23.36
CA ALA A 410 22.08 4.29 23.68
C ALA A 410 22.66 4.98 22.45
N GLY A 411 22.54 6.31 22.42
CA GLY A 411 23.08 7.14 21.34
C GLY A 411 22.20 7.18 20.07
N PRO A 412 22.70 7.82 19.01
CA PRO A 412 21.97 7.99 17.75
C PRO A 412 21.87 6.66 17.00
N GLY A 413 20.76 6.46 16.31
CA GLY A 413 20.56 5.37 15.37
C GLY A 413 20.91 5.76 13.93
N SER A 414 21.03 4.74 13.07
CA SER A 414 21.26 4.91 11.64
C SER A 414 20.05 5.54 10.96
N GLU A 415 20.29 6.47 10.03
CA GLU A 415 19.21 7.01 9.20
C GLU A 415 18.63 5.91 8.29
N GLY A 416 17.37 6.07 7.91
CA GLY A 416 16.68 5.16 7.02
C GLY A 416 15.47 5.83 6.38
N GLY A 417 14.93 5.22 5.35
CA GLY A 417 13.76 5.72 4.64
C GLY A 417 12.96 4.59 4.01
N TYR A 418 11.70 4.87 3.68
CA TYR A 418 10.76 3.92 3.06
C TYR A 418 11.27 3.37 1.72
N ALA A 419 11.92 4.19 0.92
CA ALA A 419 12.60 3.78 -0.31
C ALA A 419 13.89 4.58 -0.43
N VAL A 420 15.02 3.87 -0.49
CA VAL A 420 16.35 4.48 -0.61
C VAL A 420 16.78 4.42 -2.07
N ILE A 421 17.30 5.56 -2.57
CA ILE A 421 17.99 5.63 -3.87
C ILE A 421 19.48 5.42 -3.58
N GLU A 422 20.08 4.36 -4.16
CA GLU A 422 21.51 4.09 -4.07
C GLU A 422 22.32 5.00 -5.01
#